data_5a41dc9aeb7b4225fba07e7a9408bc19
#
_entry.id   5a41dc9aeb7b4225fba07e7a9408bc19
#
_cell.length_a   1.000
_cell.length_b   1.000
_cell.length_c   1.000
_cell.angle_alpha   90.00
_cell.angle_beta   90.00
_cell.angle_gamma   90.00
#
_symmetry.space_group_name_H-M   'P 1'
#
loop_
_entity.id
_entity.type
_entity.pdbx_description
1 polymer ?
#
loop_
_entity_poly.entity_id
_entity_poly.type
_entity_poly.pdbx_seq_one_letter_code
_entity_poly.pdbx_strand_id
1 'polypeptide(L)'
;MVEAIRGCQIAGLGVEVYALAISPRKPAPVLIPIPKPSADMRRMPLILIVLSSLVAFIGMGCATPNRWVGVWATANLEEGAAPELLVGQGIVLRQVVRISTGVETVRLRLSNEYGAEPLVLKDVRIAISEAGGRVRRDSDRAVTFDGAARVSVPPKSISISDPLVFPAPSHADLAITARVLNLPARLAGHPGSRATSYLKPGADPADENLPGATKIVHWYFLSGVEASVSGAKRAAVVCLGDSITDGRGCQPDENTRWTDAFSQRLRADPATAGISVLNLGIGGGRLLRPGQGPAGLSRLSRDVIGQAGVRWMILQLGVNDLGTRIKARQAGQAYASASDITAGYQQVISVCHEHGIRVAIATITPFAGALWYSTPDIEADRQAINRWIREAAPCDKVVDFDAALRDPADPNLLLPSYDSGDHLHPSMLGYRRMADSVPLDFFSPPPHP
;
A
#
# COMPACT_ATOMS: atom_id res chain seq x y z
N MET A 1 13.58 -4.36 52.74
CA MET A 1 13.07 -3.00 53.04
C MET A 1 11.91 -2.81 52.07
N VAL A 2 10.73 -2.83 52.62
CA VAL A 2 9.45 -2.71 51.88
C VAL A 2 9.01 -1.25 51.96
N GLU A 3 9.05 -0.52 50.87
CA GLU A 3 8.47 0.83 50.82
C GLU A 3 7.04 0.79 50.26
N ALA A 4 6.22 1.61 50.85
CA ALA A 4 4.77 1.63 50.80
C ALA A 4 4.18 1.89 49.41
N ILE A 5 3.14 1.15 49.09
CA ILE A 5 2.29 1.28 47.91
C ILE A 5 1.34 2.46 48.10
N ARG A 6 1.34 3.45 47.20
CA ARG A 6 0.26 4.43 47.08
C ARG A 6 -0.71 3.95 45.97
N GLY A 7 -1.91 3.61 46.39
CA GLY A 7 -3.02 3.31 45.49
C GLY A 7 -3.67 4.58 44.97
N CYS A 8 -4.01 4.62 43.69
CA CYS A 8 -4.83 5.66 43.08
C CYS A 8 -6.25 5.11 42.95
N GLN A 9 -7.22 5.73 43.65
CA GLN A 9 -8.66 5.40 43.49
C GLN A 9 -9.24 6.13 42.30
N ILE A 10 -9.78 5.36 41.33
CA ILE A 10 -10.66 5.90 40.29
C ILE A 10 -12.10 5.67 40.75
N ALA A 11 -12.82 6.73 40.97
CA ALA A 11 -14.22 6.68 41.41
C ALA A 11 -15.10 6.11 40.29
N GLY A 12 -15.76 4.96 40.55
CA GLY A 12 -16.87 4.51 39.72
C GLY A 12 -16.95 3.02 39.38
N LEU A 13 -15.92 2.22 39.60
CA LEU A 13 -15.99 0.77 39.37
C LEU A 13 -15.13 0.07 40.42
N GLY A 14 -15.76 -0.67 41.32
CA GLY A 14 -15.14 -1.33 42.48
C GLY A 14 -14.21 -2.49 42.09
N VAL A 15 -13.06 -2.18 41.46
CA VAL A 15 -12.00 -3.16 41.17
C VAL A 15 -10.65 -2.50 41.54
N GLU A 16 -9.98 -3.12 42.52
CA GLU A 16 -8.58 -2.77 42.84
C GLU A 16 -7.62 -3.55 41.95
N VAL A 17 -6.77 -2.84 41.21
CA VAL A 17 -5.70 -3.42 40.40
C VAL A 17 -4.35 -3.12 41.05
N TYR A 18 -3.61 -4.15 41.46
CA TYR A 18 -2.26 -4.04 41.99
C TYR A 18 -1.25 -4.27 40.86
N ALA A 19 -0.37 -3.31 40.59
CA ALA A 19 0.75 -3.46 39.67
C ALA A 19 2.04 -3.75 40.46
N LEU A 20 2.67 -4.89 40.23
CA LEU A 20 3.98 -5.24 40.75
C LEU A 20 5.05 -4.71 39.80
N ALA A 21 5.82 -3.73 40.21
CA ALA A 21 7.00 -3.27 39.51
C ALA A 21 8.22 -4.11 39.92
N ILE A 22 8.75 -4.92 39.01
CA ILE A 22 10.02 -5.63 39.19
C ILE A 22 11.11 -4.79 38.54
N SER A 23 12.01 -4.24 39.40
CA SER A 23 13.21 -3.53 38.95
C SER A 23 14.34 -4.54 38.67
N PRO A 24 15.00 -4.54 37.50
CA PRO A 24 16.15 -5.42 37.28
C PRO A 24 17.40 -4.87 37.97
N ARG A 25 17.95 -5.62 38.95
CA ARG A 25 19.27 -5.34 39.53
C ARG A 25 20.33 -5.63 38.47
N LYS A 26 21.20 -4.66 38.20
CA LYS A 26 22.46 -4.87 37.46
C LYS A 26 23.39 -5.74 38.32
N PRO A 27 24.04 -6.79 37.76
CA PRO A 27 25.09 -7.51 38.47
C PRO A 27 26.35 -6.64 38.60
N ALA A 28 27.01 -6.73 39.75
CA ALA A 28 28.28 -6.07 40.01
C ALA A 28 29.40 -6.67 39.14
N PRO A 29 30.41 -5.87 38.72
CA PRO A 29 31.49 -6.38 37.88
C PRO A 29 32.40 -7.31 38.71
N VAL A 30 32.60 -8.54 38.22
CA VAL A 30 33.58 -9.48 38.73
C VAL A 30 34.96 -9.06 38.23
N LEU A 31 35.80 -8.60 39.11
CA LEU A 31 37.22 -8.33 38.85
C LEU A 31 37.99 -9.66 38.78
N ILE A 32 38.42 -10.03 37.58
CA ILE A 32 39.37 -11.13 37.35
C ILE A 32 40.79 -10.56 37.53
N PRO A 33 41.67 -11.16 38.38
CA PRO A 33 43.01 -10.63 38.55
C PRO A 33 43.86 -10.93 37.31
N ILE A 34 44.52 -9.90 36.78
CA ILE A 34 45.47 -9.99 35.68
C ILE A 34 46.81 -10.47 36.27
N PRO A 35 47.43 -11.55 35.78
CA PRO A 35 48.76 -11.96 36.20
C PRO A 35 49.81 -10.97 35.68
N LYS A 36 50.78 -10.64 36.56
CA LYS A 36 51.90 -9.77 36.23
C LYS A 36 52.81 -10.46 35.20
N PRO A 37 53.29 -9.77 34.15
CA PRO A 37 54.21 -10.34 33.20
C PRO A 37 55.62 -10.48 33.80
N SER A 38 56.21 -11.67 33.62
CA SER A 38 57.64 -11.92 33.89
C SER A 38 58.49 -11.21 32.82
N ALA A 39 59.53 -10.53 33.30
CA ALA A 39 60.53 -9.89 32.45
C ALA A 39 61.43 -10.97 31.84
N ASP A 40 61.20 -11.35 30.62
CA ASP A 40 62.19 -11.74 29.61
C ASP A 40 61.52 -12.20 28.31
N MET A 41 61.35 -11.26 27.37
CA MET A 41 61.23 -11.65 25.97
C MET A 41 61.66 -10.47 25.07
N ARG A 42 62.72 -10.78 24.37
CA ARG A 42 63.45 -9.87 23.46
C ARG A 42 62.56 -9.32 22.35
N ARG A 43 62.79 -8.05 22.04
CA ARG A 43 62.21 -7.23 21.00
C ARG A 43 62.05 -7.98 19.68
N MET A 44 60.81 -8.24 19.26
CA MET A 44 60.39 -8.43 17.87
C MET A 44 59.38 -7.33 17.49
N PRO A 45 59.44 -6.83 16.26
CA PRO A 45 58.74 -5.57 15.92
C PRO A 45 57.23 -5.80 15.83
N LEU A 46 56.50 -5.21 16.78
CA LEU A 46 55.05 -5.22 16.92
C LEU A 46 54.35 -4.45 15.77
N ILE A 47 55.10 -3.92 14.81
CA ILE A 47 54.61 -3.09 13.72
C ILE A 47 54.01 -3.89 12.54
N LEU A 48 54.41 -5.16 12.36
CA LEU A 48 53.94 -5.95 11.20
C LEU A 48 52.61 -6.68 11.44
N ILE A 49 52.19 -6.88 12.69
CA ILE A 49 50.95 -7.60 13.03
C ILE A 49 49.75 -6.62 13.04
N VAL A 50 49.99 -5.34 13.36
CA VAL A 50 48.91 -4.31 13.35
C VAL A 50 48.54 -3.89 11.92
N LEU A 51 49.48 -3.92 10.97
CA LEU A 51 49.18 -3.58 9.57
C LEU A 51 48.42 -4.70 8.83
N SER A 52 48.68 -5.96 9.16
CA SER A 52 47.94 -7.08 8.53
C SER A 52 46.49 -7.22 9.04
N SER A 53 46.20 -6.82 10.27
CA SER A 53 44.83 -6.78 10.81
C SER A 53 44.01 -5.58 10.29
N LEU A 54 44.67 -4.49 9.94
CA LEU A 54 43.99 -3.31 9.39
C LEU A 54 43.62 -3.47 7.92
N VAL A 55 44.39 -4.24 7.14
CA VAL A 55 44.10 -4.51 5.72
C VAL A 55 42.95 -5.54 5.55
N ALA A 56 42.75 -6.45 6.52
CA ALA A 56 41.65 -7.40 6.48
C ALA A 56 40.29 -6.77 6.82
N PHE A 57 40.23 -5.58 7.45
CA PHE A 57 38.98 -4.85 7.77
C PHE A 57 38.55 -3.88 6.68
N ILE A 58 39.39 -3.53 5.71
CA ILE A 58 39.04 -2.61 4.63
C ILE A 58 38.34 -3.35 3.46
N GLY A 59 38.34 -4.67 3.44
CA GLY A 59 37.69 -5.50 2.41
C GLY A 59 36.26 -5.95 2.70
N MET A 60 35.72 -5.74 3.92
CA MET A 60 34.31 -5.91 4.19
C MET A 60 33.58 -4.63 3.78
N GLY A 61 33.34 -4.48 2.47
CA GLY A 61 32.37 -3.52 1.99
C GLY A 61 31.10 -3.74 2.83
N CYS A 62 30.67 -2.72 3.60
CA CYS A 62 29.36 -2.70 4.19
C CYS A 62 28.37 -2.90 3.06
N ALA A 63 27.93 -4.13 2.84
CA ALA A 63 26.78 -4.40 2.02
C ALA A 63 25.65 -3.59 2.65
N THR A 64 25.26 -2.49 2.01
CA THR A 64 24.10 -1.73 2.43
C THR A 64 22.96 -2.73 2.53
N PRO A 65 22.27 -2.83 3.67
CA PRO A 65 21.20 -3.81 3.82
C PRO A 65 20.21 -3.64 2.68
N ASN A 66 19.84 -4.72 2.02
CA ASN A 66 18.88 -4.73 0.94
C ASN A 66 17.62 -3.99 1.40
N ARG A 67 17.37 -2.84 0.79
CA ARG A 67 16.16 -2.04 1.08
C ARG A 67 15.04 -2.53 0.19
N TRP A 68 13.86 -2.70 0.75
CA TRP A 68 12.67 -3.09 0.00
C TRP A 68 11.84 -1.86 -0.38
N VAL A 69 11.26 -1.93 -1.57
CA VAL A 69 10.34 -0.90 -2.09
C VAL A 69 9.13 -1.62 -2.70
N GLY A 70 7.93 -1.18 -2.34
CA GLY A 70 6.71 -1.64 -2.98
C GLY A 70 6.72 -1.30 -4.47
N VAL A 71 6.39 -2.24 -5.33
CA VAL A 71 6.29 -2.05 -6.79
C VAL A 71 4.88 -2.28 -7.31
N TRP A 72 4.06 -2.91 -6.51
CA TRP A 72 2.61 -3.04 -6.64
C TRP A 72 2.01 -3.23 -5.25
N ALA A 73 0.84 -2.64 -5.01
CA ALA A 73 0.05 -2.88 -3.82
C ALA A 73 -1.43 -2.62 -4.11
N THR A 74 -2.30 -3.21 -3.28
CA THR A 74 -3.73 -2.93 -3.26
C THR A 74 -4.23 -2.78 -1.84
N ALA A 75 -5.26 -1.96 -1.65
CA ALA A 75 -5.93 -1.81 -0.37
C ALA A 75 -6.96 -2.92 -0.20
N ASN A 76 -6.64 -3.92 0.60
CA ASN A 76 -7.60 -4.95 0.93
C ASN A 76 -8.71 -4.42 1.84
N LEU A 77 -9.92 -4.89 1.61
CA LEU A 77 -11.07 -4.72 2.49
C LEU A 77 -11.58 -6.07 2.97
N GLU A 78 -12.44 -6.01 3.95
CA GLU A 78 -13.13 -7.20 4.45
C GLU A 78 -14.16 -7.65 3.43
N GLU A 79 -13.95 -8.84 2.90
CA GLU A 79 -14.92 -9.54 2.06
C GLU A 79 -15.80 -10.40 2.94
N GLY A 80 -17.08 -10.52 2.54
CA GLY A 80 -17.98 -11.50 3.13
C GLY A 80 -17.56 -12.95 2.85
N ALA A 81 -18.51 -13.86 2.74
CA ALA A 81 -18.23 -15.24 2.40
C ALA A 81 -17.45 -15.34 1.09
N ALA A 82 -16.42 -16.19 1.08
CA ALA A 82 -15.68 -16.51 -0.13
C ALA A 82 -16.65 -16.94 -1.24
N PRO A 83 -16.39 -16.56 -2.51
CA PRO A 83 -17.16 -17.12 -3.62
C PRO A 83 -17.21 -18.63 -3.52
N GLU A 84 -18.37 -19.21 -3.79
CA GLU A 84 -18.60 -20.66 -3.72
C GLU A 84 -17.53 -21.46 -4.44
N LEU A 85 -17.02 -20.91 -5.55
CA LEU A 85 -15.91 -21.47 -6.33
C LEU A 85 -14.57 -21.55 -5.57
N LEU A 86 -14.35 -20.73 -4.54
CA LEU A 86 -13.14 -20.78 -3.71
C LEU A 86 -13.28 -21.73 -2.51
N VAL A 87 -14.48 -22.22 -2.23
CA VAL A 87 -14.77 -23.03 -1.02
C VAL A 87 -14.32 -24.49 -1.14
N GLY A 88 -13.79 -24.92 -2.30
CA GLY A 88 -13.26 -26.29 -2.49
C GLY A 88 -11.78 -26.41 -2.11
N GLN A 89 -11.39 -27.54 -1.51
CA GLN A 89 -9.98 -27.84 -1.26
C GLN A 89 -9.21 -28.03 -2.57
N GLY A 90 -8.02 -27.40 -2.67
CA GLY A 90 -7.11 -27.61 -3.80
C GLY A 90 -7.45 -26.81 -5.05
N ILE A 91 -8.24 -25.77 -4.96
CA ILE A 91 -8.49 -24.84 -6.07
C ILE A 91 -7.20 -24.06 -6.37
N VAL A 92 -6.84 -23.98 -7.65
CA VAL A 92 -5.80 -23.10 -8.12
C VAL A 92 -6.41 -21.73 -8.43
N LEU A 93 -5.87 -20.70 -7.80
CA LEU A 93 -6.16 -19.31 -8.07
C LEU A 93 -4.93 -18.65 -8.69
N ARG A 94 -5.08 -18.08 -9.87
CA ARG A 94 -4.08 -17.26 -10.56
C ARG A 94 -4.59 -15.82 -10.63
N GLN A 95 -3.83 -14.90 -10.08
CA GLN A 95 -4.14 -13.47 -10.05
C GLN A 95 -3.11 -12.70 -10.86
N VAL A 96 -3.54 -11.73 -11.65
CA VAL A 96 -2.64 -10.92 -12.47
C VAL A 96 -2.53 -9.52 -11.85
N VAL A 97 -1.28 -9.04 -11.71
CA VAL A 97 -0.96 -7.71 -11.19
C VAL A 97 0.09 -7.05 -12.06
N ARG A 98 -0.01 -5.72 -12.26
CA ARG A 98 0.98 -4.96 -13.04
C ARG A 98 1.90 -4.18 -12.10
N ILE A 99 3.21 -4.49 -12.16
CA ILE A 99 4.21 -3.74 -11.41
C ILE A 99 4.52 -2.40 -12.08
N SER A 100 4.74 -1.35 -11.28
CA SER A 100 5.00 0.00 -11.78
C SER A 100 6.45 0.23 -12.23
N THR A 101 7.41 -0.46 -11.61
CA THR A 101 8.85 -0.36 -11.93
C THR A 101 9.47 -1.74 -12.11
N GLY A 102 10.56 -1.83 -12.89
CA GLY A 102 11.27 -3.09 -13.09
C GLY A 102 11.92 -3.62 -11.81
N VAL A 103 12.12 -4.92 -11.75
CA VAL A 103 12.58 -5.66 -10.58
C VAL A 103 13.66 -6.69 -10.94
N GLU A 104 14.52 -7.02 -9.98
CA GLU A 104 15.52 -8.11 -10.07
C GLU A 104 15.25 -9.19 -9.01
N THR A 105 14.87 -8.78 -7.82
CA THR A 105 14.52 -9.65 -6.71
C THR A 105 13.23 -9.16 -6.09
N VAL A 106 12.29 -10.07 -5.86
CA VAL A 106 10.95 -9.74 -5.34
C VAL A 106 10.62 -10.54 -4.10
N ARG A 107 9.62 -10.08 -3.36
CA ARG A 107 8.89 -10.83 -2.34
C ARG A 107 7.41 -10.46 -2.39
N LEU A 108 6.56 -11.41 -2.02
CA LEU A 108 5.11 -11.25 -2.01
C LEU A 108 4.61 -10.95 -0.59
N ARG A 109 3.55 -10.16 -0.49
CA ARG A 109 2.81 -9.93 0.76
C ARG A 109 1.44 -10.57 0.65
N LEU A 110 1.16 -11.52 1.54
CA LEU A 110 -0.15 -12.17 1.67
C LEU A 110 -0.85 -11.65 2.92
N SER A 111 -2.11 -11.28 2.81
CA SER A 111 -2.90 -10.70 3.88
C SER A 111 -4.02 -11.65 4.35
N ASN A 112 -4.09 -11.84 5.65
CA ASN A 112 -5.23 -12.45 6.35
C ASN A 112 -5.75 -11.51 7.44
N GLU A 113 -5.65 -10.19 7.22
CA GLU A 113 -5.96 -9.15 8.21
C GLU A 113 -7.44 -9.18 8.65
N TYR A 114 -8.32 -9.69 7.82
CA TYR A 114 -9.75 -9.80 8.14
C TYR A 114 -10.17 -11.19 8.60
N GLY A 115 -9.40 -12.23 8.34
CA GLY A 115 -9.69 -13.61 8.73
C GLY A 115 -9.69 -13.83 10.26
N ALA A 116 -10.53 -14.75 10.72
CA ALA A 116 -10.54 -15.27 12.08
C ALA A 116 -9.85 -16.64 12.17
N GLU A 117 -9.71 -17.34 11.04
CA GLU A 117 -9.03 -18.60 10.89
C GLU A 117 -7.77 -18.44 10.02
N PRO A 118 -6.81 -19.38 10.06
CA PRO A 118 -5.63 -19.34 9.20
C PRO A 118 -6.00 -19.44 7.71
N LEU A 119 -5.41 -18.58 6.87
CA LEU A 119 -5.37 -18.77 5.42
C LEU A 119 -4.22 -19.72 5.08
N VAL A 120 -4.51 -20.84 4.42
CA VAL A 120 -3.47 -21.82 4.07
C VAL A 120 -3.36 -21.96 2.56
N LEU A 121 -2.17 -21.63 2.04
CA LEU A 121 -1.80 -21.77 0.63
C LEU A 121 -0.64 -22.74 0.46
N LYS A 122 -0.56 -23.35 -0.70
CA LYS A 122 0.53 -24.23 -1.09
C LYS A 122 0.93 -23.98 -2.55
N ASP A 123 2.18 -24.31 -2.87
CA ASP A 123 2.73 -24.23 -4.21
C ASP A 123 2.52 -22.84 -4.85
N VAL A 124 2.84 -21.78 -4.07
CA VAL A 124 2.76 -20.39 -4.56
C VAL A 124 3.81 -20.18 -5.63
N ARG A 125 3.42 -19.58 -6.76
CA ARG A 125 4.30 -19.33 -7.90
C ARG A 125 4.14 -17.90 -8.41
N ILE A 126 5.18 -17.40 -9.06
CA ILE A 126 5.20 -16.13 -9.77
C ILE A 126 5.76 -16.33 -11.16
N ALA A 127 5.14 -15.70 -12.15
CA ALA A 127 5.60 -15.74 -13.54
C ALA A 127 5.23 -14.43 -14.26
N ILE A 128 5.85 -14.14 -15.39
CA ILE A 128 5.38 -13.11 -16.32
C ILE A 128 4.05 -13.60 -16.92
N SER A 129 3.02 -12.77 -16.81
CA SER A 129 1.71 -13.04 -17.40
C SER A 129 1.65 -12.56 -18.85
N GLU A 130 1.01 -13.35 -19.68
CA GLU A 130 0.66 -13.02 -21.05
C GLU A 130 -0.86 -12.96 -21.20
N ALA A 131 -1.34 -12.65 -22.39
CA ALA A 131 -2.77 -12.52 -22.64
C ALA A 131 -3.58 -13.74 -22.17
N GLY A 132 -4.73 -13.49 -21.56
CA GLY A 132 -5.64 -14.54 -21.08
C GLY A 132 -5.15 -15.29 -19.84
N GLY A 133 -4.21 -14.74 -19.10
CA GLY A 133 -3.66 -15.36 -17.87
C GLY A 133 -2.68 -16.50 -18.17
N ARG A 134 -2.23 -16.66 -19.40
CA ARG A 134 -1.13 -17.56 -19.74
C ARG A 134 0.16 -17.07 -19.06
N VAL A 135 0.98 -17.99 -18.58
CA VAL A 135 2.29 -17.64 -18.00
C VAL A 135 3.42 -18.00 -18.96
N ARG A 136 4.42 -17.15 -19.00
CA ARG A 136 5.64 -17.43 -19.76
C ARG A 136 6.48 -18.44 -19.00
N ARG A 137 6.59 -19.64 -19.54
CA ARG A 137 7.13 -20.84 -18.86
C ARG A 137 8.56 -20.66 -18.33
N ASP A 138 9.42 -20.00 -19.09
CA ASP A 138 10.81 -19.74 -18.71
C ASP A 138 10.95 -18.78 -17.54
N SER A 139 9.91 -18.00 -17.24
CA SER A 139 9.85 -17.06 -16.12
C SER A 139 9.23 -17.64 -14.86
N ASP A 140 8.60 -18.82 -14.91
CA ASP A 140 7.86 -19.39 -13.80
C ASP A 140 8.79 -19.83 -12.66
N ARG A 141 8.53 -19.34 -11.44
CA ARG A 141 9.34 -19.60 -10.23
C ARG A 141 8.44 -19.96 -9.05
N ALA A 142 8.88 -20.94 -8.27
CA ALA A 142 8.28 -21.25 -6.98
C ALA A 142 8.62 -20.18 -5.95
N VAL A 143 7.64 -19.79 -5.15
CA VAL A 143 7.77 -18.85 -4.03
C VAL A 143 7.70 -19.64 -2.74
N THR A 144 8.65 -19.39 -1.82
CA THR A 144 8.70 -20.04 -0.52
C THR A 144 8.43 -19.04 0.61
N PHE A 145 8.11 -19.58 1.78
CA PHE A 145 7.90 -18.85 3.02
C PHE A 145 8.66 -19.60 4.12
N ASP A 146 9.70 -18.98 4.66
CA ASP A 146 10.66 -19.62 5.59
C ASP A 146 11.21 -20.96 5.01
N GLY A 147 11.53 -20.98 3.71
CA GLY A 147 12.01 -22.14 2.98
C GLY A 147 10.92 -23.17 2.60
N ALA A 148 9.67 -22.99 3.03
CA ALA A 148 8.60 -23.95 2.78
C ALA A 148 7.73 -23.56 1.58
N ALA A 149 7.27 -24.56 0.81
CA ALA A 149 6.30 -24.37 -0.29
C ALA A 149 4.86 -24.16 0.21
N ARG A 150 4.61 -24.36 1.50
CA ARG A 150 3.31 -24.15 2.17
C ARG A 150 3.41 -22.97 3.11
N VAL A 151 2.42 -22.09 3.08
CA VAL A 151 2.28 -20.98 4.03
C VAL A 151 0.95 -21.09 4.75
N SER A 152 0.99 -20.81 6.05
CA SER A 152 -0.18 -20.61 6.89
C SER A 152 -0.13 -19.18 7.42
N VAL A 153 -0.93 -18.29 6.83
CA VAL A 153 -1.02 -16.89 7.27
C VAL A 153 -1.96 -16.84 8.48
N PRO A 154 -1.45 -16.47 9.67
CA PRO A 154 -2.27 -16.44 10.87
C PRO A 154 -3.43 -15.44 10.77
N PRO A 155 -4.48 -15.58 11.59
CA PRO A 155 -5.53 -14.57 11.68
C PRO A 155 -4.99 -13.18 11.99
N LYS A 156 -5.61 -12.14 11.41
CA LYS A 156 -5.29 -10.72 11.65
C LYS A 156 -3.83 -10.35 11.35
N SER A 157 -3.19 -11.07 10.43
CA SER A 157 -1.78 -10.86 10.10
C SER A 157 -1.51 -10.84 8.60
N ILE A 158 -0.28 -10.50 8.26
CA ILE A 158 0.29 -10.64 6.93
C ILE A 158 1.47 -11.61 6.99
N SER A 159 1.74 -12.31 5.89
CA SER A 159 2.97 -13.09 5.69
C SER A 159 3.73 -12.55 4.49
N ILE A 160 5.05 -12.49 4.61
CA ILE A 160 5.94 -12.03 3.54
C ILE A 160 6.76 -13.23 3.07
N SER A 161 6.84 -13.44 1.76
CA SER A 161 7.62 -14.54 1.19
C SER A 161 9.13 -14.32 1.35
N ASP A 162 9.89 -15.41 1.19
CA ASP A 162 11.32 -15.32 1.01
C ASP A 162 11.67 -14.48 -0.22
N PRO A 163 12.86 -13.82 -0.22
CA PRO A 163 13.36 -13.14 -1.41
C PRO A 163 13.58 -14.12 -2.57
N LEU A 164 13.12 -13.74 -3.76
CA LEU A 164 13.24 -14.55 -4.97
C LEU A 164 13.86 -13.73 -6.10
N VAL A 165 14.90 -14.25 -6.73
CA VAL A 165 15.45 -13.66 -7.96
C VAL A 165 14.44 -13.85 -9.10
N PHE A 166 13.89 -12.73 -9.58
CA PHE A 166 12.84 -12.68 -10.57
C PHE A 166 12.96 -11.38 -11.38
N PRO A 167 13.80 -11.35 -12.42
CA PRO A 167 13.95 -10.17 -13.27
C PRO A 167 12.69 -9.94 -14.11
N ALA A 168 12.13 -8.73 -14.00
CA ALA A 168 11.00 -8.32 -14.82
C ALA A 168 11.10 -6.82 -15.17
N PRO A 169 10.72 -6.41 -16.40
CA PRO A 169 10.73 -5.02 -16.82
C PRO A 169 9.62 -4.22 -16.12
N SER A 170 9.74 -2.89 -16.14
CA SER A 170 8.66 -2.01 -15.71
C SER A 170 7.38 -2.27 -16.47
N HIS A 171 6.25 -2.13 -15.79
CA HIS A 171 4.91 -2.39 -16.33
C HIS A 171 4.67 -3.83 -16.81
N ALA A 172 5.49 -4.79 -16.35
CA ALA A 172 5.20 -6.20 -16.57
C ALA A 172 3.94 -6.62 -15.80
N ASP A 173 3.13 -7.44 -16.44
CA ASP A 173 2.06 -8.17 -15.76
C ASP A 173 2.64 -9.44 -15.15
N LEU A 174 2.42 -9.63 -13.86
CA LEU A 174 2.86 -10.79 -13.11
C LEU A 174 1.66 -11.65 -12.75
N ALA A 175 1.75 -12.94 -13.04
CA ALA A 175 0.79 -13.93 -12.58
C ALA A 175 1.26 -14.50 -11.23
N ILE A 176 0.47 -14.32 -10.19
CA ILE A 176 0.67 -14.94 -8.88
C ILE A 176 -0.33 -16.08 -8.77
N THR A 177 0.18 -17.32 -8.75
CA THR A 177 -0.64 -18.53 -8.73
C THR A 177 -0.45 -19.26 -7.42
N ALA A 178 -1.52 -19.73 -6.80
CA ALA A 178 -1.46 -20.52 -5.56
C ALA A 178 -2.54 -21.60 -5.55
N ARG A 179 -2.24 -22.72 -4.90
CA ARG A 179 -3.25 -23.72 -4.50
C ARG A 179 -3.82 -23.31 -3.15
N VAL A 180 -5.11 -23.10 -3.10
CA VAL A 180 -5.84 -22.76 -1.88
C VAL A 180 -6.20 -24.03 -1.15
N LEU A 181 -5.75 -24.17 0.09
CA LEU A 181 -6.05 -25.35 0.94
C LEU A 181 -7.07 -25.03 2.02
N ASN A 182 -7.03 -23.83 2.57
CA ASN A 182 -7.99 -23.35 3.55
C ASN A 182 -8.21 -21.85 3.39
N LEU A 183 -9.45 -21.43 3.44
CA LEU A 183 -9.88 -20.03 3.44
C LEU A 183 -10.57 -19.71 4.76
N PRO A 184 -10.27 -18.56 5.38
CA PRO A 184 -11.08 -18.05 6.48
C PRO A 184 -12.47 -17.65 5.98
N ALA A 185 -13.47 -17.66 6.89
CA ALA A 185 -14.83 -17.26 6.56
C ALA A 185 -14.96 -15.79 6.11
N ARG A 186 -14.03 -14.94 6.56
CA ARG A 186 -13.87 -13.55 6.11
C ARG A 186 -12.53 -13.40 5.45
N LEU A 187 -12.53 -12.88 4.24
CA LEU A 187 -11.31 -12.73 3.43
C LEU A 187 -10.82 -11.29 3.41
N ALA A 188 -9.53 -11.14 3.25
CA ALA A 188 -8.92 -9.92 2.75
C ALA A 188 -9.00 -9.97 1.22
N GLY A 189 -9.66 -9.00 0.59
CA GLY A 189 -9.83 -8.97 -0.85
C GLY A 189 -9.95 -7.56 -1.42
N HIS A 190 -10.01 -7.47 -2.75
CA HIS A 190 -10.17 -6.21 -3.46
C HIS A 190 -11.06 -6.40 -4.71
N PRO A 191 -12.35 -6.05 -4.63
CA PRO A 191 -13.29 -6.21 -5.74
C PRO A 191 -13.05 -5.23 -6.89
N GLY A 192 -12.30 -4.17 -6.65
CA GLY A 192 -11.92 -3.16 -7.64
C GLY A 192 -10.70 -3.51 -8.48
N SER A 193 -10.32 -4.77 -8.64
CA SER A 193 -9.06 -5.19 -9.24
C SER A 193 -8.81 -4.67 -10.66
N ARG A 194 -9.86 -4.48 -11.47
CA ARG A 194 -9.74 -4.19 -12.91
C ARG A 194 -8.72 -5.08 -13.61
N ALA A 195 -8.53 -6.29 -13.09
CA ALA A 195 -7.69 -7.33 -13.63
C ALA A 195 -8.38 -8.68 -13.46
N THR A 196 -8.23 -9.54 -14.46
CA THR A 196 -8.84 -10.86 -14.46
C THR A 196 -8.02 -11.82 -13.61
N SER A 197 -8.69 -12.50 -12.69
CA SER A 197 -8.18 -13.65 -11.95
C SER A 197 -8.85 -14.94 -12.46
N TYR A 198 -8.16 -16.06 -12.34
CA TYR A 198 -8.53 -17.34 -12.91
C TYR A 198 -8.60 -18.40 -11.81
N LEU A 199 -9.75 -19.08 -11.70
CA LEU A 199 -9.99 -20.16 -10.74
C LEU A 199 -10.17 -21.48 -11.47
N LYS A 200 -9.39 -22.49 -11.09
CA LYS A 200 -9.46 -23.81 -11.71
C LYS A 200 -9.31 -24.92 -10.66
N PRO A 201 -10.36 -25.69 -10.38
CA PRO A 201 -10.25 -26.90 -9.58
C PRO A 201 -9.36 -27.94 -10.26
N GLY A 202 -8.53 -28.64 -9.48
CA GLY A 202 -7.72 -29.75 -9.94
C GLY A 202 -6.54 -29.44 -10.87
N ALA A 203 -6.29 -28.14 -11.17
CA ALA A 203 -5.14 -27.74 -11.99
C ALA A 203 -3.82 -27.84 -11.19
N ASP A 204 -2.69 -27.83 -11.90
CA ASP A 204 -1.39 -27.63 -11.29
C ASP A 204 -1.07 -26.10 -11.28
N PRO A 205 -0.62 -25.51 -10.13
CA PRO A 205 -0.15 -24.13 -10.12
C PRO A 205 0.94 -23.80 -11.14
N ALA A 206 1.70 -24.81 -11.59
CA ALA A 206 2.74 -24.69 -12.60
C ALA A 206 2.21 -24.76 -14.06
N ASP A 207 0.91 -25.02 -14.23
CA ASP A 207 0.33 -25.08 -15.59
C ASP A 207 0.51 -23.73 -16.30
N GLU A 208 1.04 -23.77 -17.53
CA GLU A 208 1.21 -22.57 -18.37
C GLU A 208 -0.15 -21.91 -18.63
N ASN A 209 -1.14 -22.72 -18.98
CA ASN A 209 -2.50 -22.28 -19.26
C ASN A 209 -3.49 -22.90 -18.27
N LEU A 210 -4.58 -22.20 -18.01
CA LEU A 210 -5.69 -22.70 -17.21
C LEU A 210 -6.98 -22.80 -18.07
N PRO A 211 -7.04 -23.75 -19.05
CA PRO A 211 -8.18 -23.84 -19.95
C PRO A 211 -9.47 -24.15 -19.20
N GLY A 212 -10.54 -23.43 -19.52
CA GLY A 212 -11.83 -23.55 -18.83
C GLY A 212 -11.82 -23.06 -17.39
N ALA A 213 -10.84 -22.25 -16.96
CA ALA A 213 -10.88 -21.57 -15.67
C ALA A 213 -12.05 -20.59 -15.60
N THR A 214 -12.68 -20.50 -14.45
CA THR A 214 -13.64 -19.44 -14.18
C THR A 214 -12.89 -18.12 -14.03
N LYS A 215 -13.35 -17.09 -14.74
CA LYS A 215 -12.78 -15.75 -14.72
C LYS A 215 -13.56 -14.85 -13.77
N ILE A 216 -12.85 -14.12 -12.94
CA ILE A 216 -13.41 -13.11 -12.04
C ILE A 216 -12.54 -11.86 -12.06
N VAL A 217 -13.15 -10.69 -11.84
CA VAL A 217 -12.43 -9.41 -11.73
C VAL A 217 -12.30 -9.10 -10.24
N HIS A 218 -11.27 -9.71 -9.61
CA HIS A 218 -11.09 -9.64 -8.16
C HIS A 218 -9.69 -10.07 -7.75
N TRP A 219 -9.10 -9.46 -6.72
CA TRP A 219 -7.91 -9.96 -6.02
C TRP A 219 -8.26 -10.45 -4.62
N TYR A 220 -7.68 -11.57 -4.21
CA TYR A 220 -7.85 -12.16 -2.89
C TYR A 220 -6.52 -12.27 -2.17
N PHE A 221 -6.48 -11.99 -0.90
CA PHE A 221 -5.36 -12.15 0.03
C PHE A 221 -3.96 -11.71 -0.47
N LEU A 222 -3.82 -11.22 -1.66
CA LEU A 222 -2.58 -10.59 -2.13
C LEU A 222 -2.65 -9.10 -1.80
N SER A 223 -1.65 -8.58 -1.08
CA SER A 223 -1.63 -7.16 -0.66
C SER A 223 -0.47 -6.37 -1.25
N GLY A 224 0.58 -7.05 -1.75
CA GLY A 224 1.71 -6.33 -2.34
C GLY A 224 2.75 -7.22 -2.99
N VAL A 225 3.52 -6.60 -3.87
CA VAL A 225 4.78 -7.09 -4.42
C VAL A 225 5.84 -6.06 -4.09
N GLU A 226 6.92 -6.48 -3.46
CA GLU A 226 8.04 -5.63 -3.09
C GLU A 226 9.29 -6.08 -3.83
N ALA A 227 10.13 -5.11 -4.22
CA ALA A 227 11.42 -5.37 -4.85
C ALA A 227 12.57 -4.99 -3.93
N SER A 228 13.61 -5.82 -3.92
CA SER A 228 14.90 -5.44 -3.34
C SER A 228 15.60 -4.43 -4.25
N VAL A 229 16.09 -3.36 -3.65
CA VAL A 229 16.72 -2.27 -4.38
C VAL A 229 18.08 -1.94 -3.79
N SER A 230 19.07 -1.78 -4.66
CA SER A 230 20.39 -1.24 -4.35
C SER A 230 20.41 0.25 -4.71
N GLY A 231 20.87 1.10 -3.78
CA GLY A 231 21.03 2.54 -3.99
C GLY A 231 19.83 3.41 -3.57
N ALA A 232 20.08 4.71 -3.42
CA ALA A 232 19.16 5.68 -2.79
C ALA A 232 18.01 6.17 -3.68
N LYS A 233 18.05 5.93 -4.99
CA LYS A 233 17.14 6.54 -5.97
C LYS A 233 15.78 5.84 -6.12
N ARG A 234 15.59 4.65 -5.55
CA ARG A 234 14.30 3.94 -5.65
C ARG A 234 13.45 4.19 -4.41
N ALA A 235 12.20 4.53 -4.62
CA ALA A 235 11.21 4.77 -3.58
C ALA A 235 9.80 4.56 -4.14
N ALA A 236 8.78 4.63 -3.28
CA ALA A 236 7.39 4.50 -3.68
C ALA A 236 6.59 5.77 -3.37
N VAL A 237 5.60 6.05 -4.22
CA VAL A 237 4.48 6.96 -3.94
C VAL A 237 3.21 6.15 -3.76
N VAL A 238 2.50 6.40 -2.67
CA VAL A 238 1.17 5.85 -2.43
C VAL A 238 0.12 6.81 -2.97
N CYS A 239 -0.81 6.29 -3.77
CA CYS A 239 -2.02 6.99 -4.18
C CYS A 239 -3.18 6.46 -3.32
N LEU A 240 -3.49 7.16 -2.22
CA LEU A 240 -4.59 6.83 -1.32
C LEU A 240 -5.86 7.51 -1.79
N GLY A 241 -6.90 6.72 -2.12
CA GLY A 241 -8.09 7.31 -2.71
C GLY A 241 -9.34 6.45 -2.62
N ASP A 242 -10.34 6.87 -3.37
CA ASP A 242 -11.63 6.22 -3.53
C ASP A 242 -11.77 5.50 -4.87
N SER A 243 -13.00 5.36 -5.40
CA SER A 243 -13.29 4.71 -6.68
C SER A 243 -12.60 5.37 -7.88
N ILE A 244 -12.29 6.66 -7.80
CA ILE A 244 -11.60 7.40 -8.85
C ILE A 244 -10.13 6.94 -8.91
N THR A 245 -9.49 6.75 -7.75
CA THR A 245 -8.13 6.21 -7.68
C THR A 245 -8.11 4.70 -7.97
N ASP A 246 -9.10 3.96 -7.47
CA ASP A 246 -9.30 2.53 -7.76
C ASP A 246 -9.53 2.24 -9.26
N GLY A 247 -10.01 3.23 -10.01
CA GLY A 247 -10.19 3.15 -11.46
C GLY A 247 -11.59 2.68 -11.86
N ARG A 248 -12.64 3.18 -11.20
CA ARG A 248 -14.03 2.90 -11.61
C ARG A 248 -14.22 3.27 -13.08
N GLY A 249 -14.82 2.36 -13.88
CA GLY A 249 -15.05 2.54 -15.30
C GLY A 249 -13.88 2.06 -16.20
N CYS A 250 -12.68 1.81 -15.66
CA CYS A 250 -11.62 1.16 -16.42
C CYS A 250 -12.01 -0.26 -16.82
N GLN A 251 -11.71 -0.63 -18.05
CA GLN A 251 -11.94 -1.99 -18.53
C GLN A 251 -10.93 -2.94 -17.89
N PRO A 252 -11.34 -4.17 -17.56
CA PRO A 252 -10.42 -5.16 -17.02
C PRO A 252 -9.22 -5.40 -17.96
N ASP A 253 -8.04 -5.59 -17.37
CA ASP A 253 -6.78 -5.92 -18.01
C ASP A 253 -6.15 -4.80 -18.87
N GLU A 254 -6.82 -3.66 -19.08
CA GLU A 254 -6.29 -2.54 -19.89
C GLU A 254 -5.31 -1.64 -19.14
N ASN A 255 -5.34 -1.65 -17.79
CA ASN A 255 -4.47 -0.83 -16.96
C ASN A 255 -4.49 0.66 -17.36
N THR A 256 -5.68 1.25 -17.35
CA THR A 256 -5.95 2.64 -17.79
C THR A 256 -6.36 3.58 -16.64
N ARG A 257 -6.09 3.20 -15.39
CA ARG A 257 -6.27 4.10 -14.23
C ARG A 257 -5.38 5.33 -14.35
N TRP A 258 -5.73 6.42 -13.70
CA TRP A 258 -4.84 7.57 -13.64
C TRP A 258 -3.48 7.21 -13.01
N THR A 259 -3.45 6.28 -12.06
CA THR A 259 -2.21 5.79 -11.42
C THR A 259 -1.33 5.00 -12.40
N ASP A 260 -1.91 4.25 -13.34
CA ASP A 260 -1.16 3.53 -14.37
C ASP A 260 -0.52 4.52 -15.36
N ALA A 261 -1.30 5.51 -15.83
CA ALA A 261 -0.79 6.57 -16.71
C ALA A 261 0.25 7.45 -16.00
N PHE A 262 0.06 7.74 -14.70
CA PHE A 262 1.02 8.46 -13.88
C PHE A 262 2.34 7.68 -13.73
N SER A 263 2.28 6.37 -13.51
CA SER A 263 3.46 5.50 -13.48
C SER A 263 4.24 5.55 -14.78
N GLN A 264 3.58 5.59 -15.93
CA GLN A 264 4.22 5.75 -17.24
C GLN A 264 4.94 7.11 -17.35
N ARG A 265 4.32 8.21 -16.86
CA ARG A 265 4.95 9.54 -16.85
C ARG A 265 6.19 9.59 -15.97
N LEU A 266 6.11 9.04 -14.73
CA LEU A 266 7.28 8.95 -13.85
C LEU A 266 8.41 8.15 -14.51
N ARG A 267 8.09 7.10 -15.24
CA ARG A 267 9.07 6.26 -15.91
C ARG A 267 9.72 6.94 -17.11
N ALA A 268 9.01 7.82 -17.80
CA ALA A 268 9.53 8.57 -18.95
C ALA A 268 10.53 9.67 -18.56
N ASP A 269 10.49 10.14 -17.31
CA ASP A 269 11.41 11.17 -16.80
C ASP A 269 12.57 10.51 -16.03
N PRO A 270 13.85 10.66 -16.44
CA PRO A 270 15.00 10.08 -15.76
C PRO A 270 15.12 10.47 -14.27
N ALA A 271 14.62 11.64 -13.87
CA ALA A 271 14.66 12.11 -12.48
C ALA A 271 13.72 11.32 -11.58
N THR A 272 12.61 10.82 -12.10
CA THR A 272 11.56 10.12 -11.38
C THR A 272 11.43 8.63 -11.75
N ALA A 273 12.18 8.14 -12.73
CA ALA A 273 12.07 6.78 -13.27
C ALA A 273 12.25 5.65 -12.23
N GLY A 274 12.87 5.95 -11.09
CA GLY A 274 13.04 5.01 -9.97
C GLY A 274 11.86 4.97 -8.98
N ILE A 275 10.82 5.79 -9.19
CA ILE A 275 9.69 5.89 -8.26
C ILE A 275 8.57 4.94 -8.71
N SER A 276 8.19 4.03 -7.83
CA SER A 276 7.06 3.14 -8.04
C SER A 276 5.75 3.78 -7.56
N VAL A 277 4.65 3.45 -8.22
CA VAL A 277 3.30 3.91 -7.88
C VAL A 277 2.52 2.77 -7.25
N LEU A 278 1.98 2.99 -6.07
CA LEU A 278 1.14 2.05 -5.32
C LEU A 278 -0.30 2.59 -5.29
N ASN A 279 -1.21 1.88 -5.92
CA ASN A 279 -2.63 2.26 -5.93
C ASN A 279 -3.35 1.65 -4.72
N LEU A 280 -3.70 2.49 -3.76
CA LEU A 280 -4.44 2.14 -2.55
C LEU A 280 -5.86 2.77 -2.55
N GLY A 281 -6.49 2.88 -3.73
CA GLY A 281 -7.88 3.25 -3.90
C GLY A 281 -8.83 2.17 -3.38
N ILE A 282 -9.98 2.56 -2.88
CA ILE A 282 -11.09 1.67 -2.50
C ILE A 282 -12.39 2.29 -3.00
N GLY A 283 -13.18 1.55 -3.78
CA GLY A 283 -14.50 1.98 -4.23
C GLY A 283 -15.37 2.48 -3.07
N GLY A 284 -16.00 3.64 -3.19
CA GLY A 284 -16.82 4.25 -2.12
C GLY A 284 -16.03 4.66 -0.87
N GLY A 285 -14.70 4.70 -0.94
CA GLY A 285 -13.82 5.10 0.16
C GLY A 285 -14.11 6.52 0.65
N ARG A 286 -14.18 6.71 1.96
CA ARG A 286 -14.36 8.00 2.63
C ARG A 286 -13.12 8.32 3.49
N LEU A 287 -12.88 9.59 3.71
CA LEU A 287 -11.76 10.03 4.54
C LEU A 287 -12.00 9.72 6.02
N LEU A 288 -13.19 10.06 6.52
CA LEU A 288 -13.46 10.16 7.96
C LEU A 288 -14.21 8.97 8.54
N ARG A 289 -15.05 8.30 7.74
CA ARG A 289 -15.92 7.22 8.21
C ARG A 289 -15.81 5.99 7.32
N PRO A 290 -16.04 4.78 7.82
CA PRO A 290 -16.13 3.60 6.98
C PRO A 290 -17.17 3.79 5.86
N GLY A 291 -16.81 3.34 4.66
CA GLY A 291 -17.67 3.25 3.48
C GLY A 291 -17.87 1.78 3.08
N GLN A 292 -17.54 1.44 1.84
CA GLN A 292 -17.41 0.03 1.43
C GLN A 292 -16.18 -0.64 2.06
N GLY A 293 -15.21 0.16 2.51
CA GLY A 293 -14.04 -0.26 3.26
C GLY A 293 -13.77 0.66 4.45
N PRO A 294 -12.64 0.48 5.15
CA PRO A 294 -12.22 1.32 6.28
C PRO A 294 -12.05 2.78 5.86
N ALA A 295 -12.25 3.70 6.80
CA ALA A 295 -11.99 5.13 6.58
C ALA A 295 -10.53 5.39 6.19
N GLY A 296 -10.27 6.37 5.33
CA GLY A 296 -8.94 6.76 4.90
C GLY A 296 -7.99 6.98 6.08
N LEU A 297 -8.44 7.74 7.10
CA LEU A 297 -7.68 7.97 8.32
C LEU A 297 -7.32 6.68 9.08
N SER A 298 -8.26 5.75 9.20
CA SER A 298 -8.04 4.51 9.96
C SER A 298 -7.09 3.52 9.28
N ARG A 299 -6.87 3.67 7.97
CA ARG A 299 -5.98 2.79 7.18
C ARG A 299 -4.61 3.39 6.83
N LEU A 300 -4.29 4.60 7.31
CA LEU A 300 -2.99 5.25 7.05
C LEU A 300 -1.80 4.38 7.48
N SER A 301 -1.87 3.81 8.68
CA SER A 301 -0.81 2.96 9.21
C SER A 301 -0.53 1.76 8.29
N ARG A 302 -1.58 1.11 7.80
CA ARG A 302 -1.48 -0.08 6.95
C ARG A 302 -1.14 0.27 5.49
N ASP A 303 -1.88 1.22 4.92
CA ASP A 303 -1.90 1.47 3.48
C ASP A 303 -0.88 2.52 3.03
N VAL A 304 -0.33 3.30 3.96
CA VAL A 304 0.69 4.31 3.65
C VAL A 304 2.00 4.01 4.38
N ILE A 305 1.99 4.10 5.71
CA ILE A 305 3.21 3.99 6.54
C ILE A 305 3.81 2.58 6.46
N GLY A 306 2.97 1.56 6.44
CA GLY A 306 3.36 0.15 6.36
C GLY A 306 3.80 -0.33 4.97
N GLN A 307 3.77 0.53 3.94
CA GLN A 307 4.24 0.18 2.60
C GLN A 307 5.77 0.37 2.51
N ALA A 308 6.43 -0.59 1.88
CA ALA A 308 7.89 -0.58 1.81
C ALA A 308 8.41 0.57 0.94
N GLY A 309 9.33 1.37 1.48
CA GLY A 309 10.07 2.40 0.75
C GLY A 309 9.25 3.63 0.34
N VAL A 310 8.11 3.89 0.95
CA VAL A 310 7.28 5.06 0.70
C VAL A 310 8.01 6.33 1.14
N ARG A 311 7.95 7.35 0.29
CA ARG A 311 8.43 8.71 0.56
C ARG A 311 7.41 9.78 0.22
N TRP A 312 6.42 9.46 -0.57
CA TRP A 312 5.38 10.39 -1.00
C TRP A 312 4.01 9.73 -0.92
N MET A 313 3.02 10.56 -0.69
CA MET A 313 1.62 10.18 -0.79
C MET A 313 0.85 11.23 -1.60
N ILE A 314 -0.07 10.78 -2.46
CA ILE A 314 -1.11 11.60 -3.06
C ILE A 314 -2.44 11.16 -2.46
N LEU A 315 -3.13 12.10 -1.79
CA LEU A 315 -4.44 11.86 -1.18
C LEU A 315 -5.55 12.35 -2.11
N GLN A 316 -6.42 11.44 -2.56
CA GLN A 316 -7.61 11.74 -3.36
C GLN A 316 -8.83 11.09 -2.68
N LEU A 317 -9.38 11.73 -1.67
CA LEU A 317 -10.58 11.35 -0.90
C LEU A 317 -11.44 12.59 -0.67
N GLY A 318 -12.69 12.40 -0.24
CA GLY A 318 -13.61 13.49 0.14
C GLY A 318 -14.89 13.52 -0.66
N VAL A 319 -14.89 13.07 -1.92
CA VAL A 319 -16.10 13.06 -2.75
C VAL A 319 -17.21 12.21 -2.13
N ASN A 320 -16.85 11.07 -1.52
CA ASN A 320 -17.83 10.20 -0.86
C ASN A 320 -18.22 10.68 0.54
N ASP A 321 -17.36 11.44 1.23
CA ASP A 321 -17.75 12.13 2.48
C ASP A 321 -18.83 13.18 2.20
N LEU A 322 -18.75 13.87 1.06
CA LEU A 322 -19.74 14.84 0.61
C LEU A 322 -21.00 14.15 0.07
N GLY A 323 -20.87 13.31 -0.96
CA GLY A 323 -22.02 12.77 -1.70
C GLY A 323 -22.91 11.83 -0.87
N THR A 324 -22.35 11.12 0.12
CA THR A 324 -23.17 10.27 1.00
C THR A 324 -24.06 11.05 1.97
N ARG A 325 -23.91 12.38 2.08
CA ARG A 325 -24.76 13.25 2.92
C ARG A 325 -26.23 13.19 2.54
N ILE A 326 -26.57 13.01 1.27
CA ILE A 326 -27.95 12.89 0.82
C ILE A 326 -28.62 11.72 1.54
N LYS A 327 -28.00 10.54 1.48
CA LYS A 327 -28.52 9.33 2.16
C LYS A 327 -28.49 9.47 3.68
N ALA A 328 -27.44 10.08 4.24
CA ALA A 328 -27.35 10.31 5.67
C ALA A 328 -28.47 11.23 6.18
N ARG A 329 -28.78 12.31 5.46
CA ARG A 329 -29.89 13.23 5.78
C ARG A 329 -31.24 12.52 5.73
N GLN A 330 -31.49 11.72 4.69
CA GLN A 330 -32.71 10.93 4.56
C GLN A 330 -32.90 9.93 5.71
N ALA A 331 -31.78 9.37 6.20
CA ALA A 331 -31.78 8.42 7.30
C ALA A 331 -31.69 9.07 8.70
N GLY A 332 -31.68 10.40 8.81
CA GLY A 332 -31.47 11.11 10.07
C GLY A 332 -30.10 10.87 10.72
N GLN A 333 -29.09 10.51 9.92
CA GLN A 333 -27.76 10.17 10.39
C GLN A 333 -26.81 11.38 10.30
N ALA A 334 -25.84 11.43 11.21
CA ALA A 334 -24.79 12.44 11.15
C ALA A 334 -23.87 12.24 9.92
N TYR A 335 -23.44 13.33 9.34
CA TYR A 335 -22.50 13.37 8.22
C TYR A 335 -21.36 14.36 8.50
N ALA A 336 -20.29 14.28 7.72
CA ALA A 336 -19.14 15.18 7.84
C ALA A 336 -19.45 16.56 7.25
N SER A 337 -19.06 17.64 7.94
CA SER A 337 -19.05 19.00 7.38
C SER A 337 -17.80 19.22 6.50
N ALA A 338 -17.76 20.37 5.79
CA ALA A 338 -16.53 20.77 5.07
C ALA A 338 -15.34 20.96 6.04
N SER A 339 -15.58 21.52 7.22
CA SER A 339 -14.56 21.70 8.25
C SER A 339 -14.05 20.37 8.81
N ASP A 340 -14.90 19.36 8.99
CA ASP A 340 -14.46 18.03 9.40
C ASP A 340 -13.52 17.40 8.36
N ILE A 341 -13.84 17.55 7.07
CA ILE A 341 -13.03 17.02 5.98
C ILE A 341 -11.65 17.71 5.93
N THR A 342 -11.61 19.05 6.04
CA THR A 342 -10.33 19.77 6.06
C THR A 342 -9.50 19.46 7.30
N ALA A 343 -10.12 19.29 8.47
CA ALA A 343 -9.44 18.80 9.68
C ALA A 343 -8.87 17.37 9.48
N GLY A 344 -9.63 16.50 8.81
CA GLY A 344 -9.15 15.17 8.45
C GLY A 344 -7.93 15.21 7.52
N TYR A 345 -7.89 16.11 6.55
CA TYR A 345 -6.71 16.31 5.70
C TYR A 345 -5.50 16.79 6.52
N GLN A 346 -5.67 17.73 7.44
CA GLN A 346 -4.59 18.20 8.34
C GLN A 346 -4.03 17.04 9.17
N GLN A 347 -4.90 16.16 9.69
CA GLN A 347 -4.47 14.99 10.44
C GLN A 347 -3.66 14.02 9.56
N VAL A 348 -4.09 13.76 8.32
CA VAL A 348 -3.32 12.93 7.37
C VAL A 348 -1.95 13.51 7.12
N ILE A 349 -1.86 14.83 6.88
CA ILE A 349 -0.60 15.52 6.60
C ILE A 349 0.34 15.37 7.81
N SER A 350 -0.14 15.68 9.03
CA SER A 350 0.66 15.59 10.25
C SER A 350 1.23 14.19 10.45
N VAL A 351 0.37 13.17 10.40
CA VAL A 351 0.79 11.77 10.58
C VAL A 351 1.82 11.34 9.53
N CYS A 352 1.64 11.72 8.28
CA CYS A 352 2.60 11.38 7.24
C CYS A 352 3.94 12.11 7.42
N HIS A 353 3.93 13.40 7.77
CA HIS A 353 5.13 14.17 8.05
C HIS A 353 5.93 13.61 9.22
N GLU A 354 5.26 13.16 10.29
CA GLU A 354 5.91 12.49 11.44
C GLU A 354 6.68 11.23 11.02
N HIS A 355 6.28 10.59 9.89
CA HIS A 355 6.95 9.43 9.32
C HIS A 355 7.89 9.78 8.14
N GLY A 356 8.16 11.06 7.91
CA GLY A 356 9.04 11.52 6.82
C GLY A 356 8.46 11.31 5.41
N ILE A 357 7.12 11.21 5.31
CA ILE A 357 6.39 11.05 4.05
C ILE A 357 5.84 12.40 3.62
N ARG A 358 6.24 12.88 2.44
CA ARG A 358 5.71 14.11 1.85
C ARG A 358 4.31 13.87 1.29
N VAL A 359 3.42 14.84 1.45
CA VAL A 359 2.01 14.72 1.13
C VAL A 359 1.60 15.72 0.05
N ALA A 360 1.01 15.20 -1.03
CA ALA A 360 0.22 16.00 -1.96
C ALA A 360 -1.27 15.74 -1.72
N ILE A 361 -2.08 16.81 -1.69
CA ILE A 361 -3.54 16.68 -1.63
C ILE A 361 -4.12 17.02 -2.98
N ALA A 362 -4.97 16.11 -3.47
CA ALA A 362 -5.74 16.35 -4.68
C ALA A 362 -7.03 17.10 -4.36
N THR A 363 -7.39 18.09 -5.22
CA THR A 363 -8.70 18.71 -5.14
C THR A 363 -9.80 17.71 -5.52
N ILE A 364 -10.98 17.86 -4.92
CA ILE A 364 -12.14 17.03 -5.20
C ILE A 364 -12.67 17.40 -6.58
N THR A 365 -12.76 16.41 -7.48
CA THR A 365 -13.24 16.58 -8.86
C THR A 365 -14.69 17.08 -8.91
N PRO A 366 -15.12 17.74 -10.00
CA PRO A 366 -16.52 18.15 -10.18
C PRO A 366 -17.46 16.93 -10.19
N PHE A 367 -18.61 17.05 -9.55
CA PHE A 367 -19.66 16.00 -9.59
C PHE A 367 -21.09 16.56 -9.44
N ALA A 368 -21.30 17.84 -9.70
CA ALA A 368 -22.62 18.47 -9.58
C ALA A 368 -23.66 17.84 -10.55
N GLY A 369 -23.22 17.29 -11.69
CA GLY A 369 -24.08 16.56 -12.63
C GLY A 369 -24.63 15.23 -12.08
N ALA A 370 -24.00 14.65 -11.05
CA ALA A 370 -24.50 13.45 -10.36
C ALA A 370 -25.61 13.83 -9.36
N LEU A 371 -26.80 14.12 -9.84
CA LEU A 371 -27.92 14.64 -9.03
C LEU A 371 -28.35 13.72 -7.89
N TRP A 372 -28.02 12.43 -7.97
CA TRP A 372 -28.23 11.45 -6.91
C TRP A 372 -27.18 11.55 -5.79
N TYR A 373 -26.13 12.34 -6.00
CA TYR A 373 -24.94 12.43 -5.12
C TYR A 373 -24.56 13.88 -4.78
N SER A 374 -25.09 14.87 -5.51
CA SER A 374 -24.81 16.30 -5.33
C SER A 374 -26.09 17.11 -5.17
N THR A 375 -25.98 18.19 -4.40
CA THR A 375 -26.96 19.26 -4.21
C THR A 375 -26.21 20.59 -4.18
N PRO A 376 -26.89 21.76 -4.39
CA PRO A 376 -26.19 23.06 -4.38
C PRO A 376 -25.33 23.35 -3.15
N ASP A 377 -25.74 22.90 -1.96
CA ASP A 377 -24.99 23.07 -0.72
C ASP A 377 -23.78 22.12 -0.64
N ILE A 378 -23.90 20.89 -1.17
CA ILE A 378 -22.77 19.95 -1.28
C ILE A 378 -21.73 20.49 -2.25
N GLU A 379 -22.16 21.08 -3.38
CA GLU A 379 -21.25 21.71 -4.33
C GLU A 379 -20.57 22.95 -3.72
N ALA A 380 -21.28 23.77 -2.96
CA ALA A 380 -20.70 24.91 -2.25
C ALA A 380 -19.59 24.44 -1.26
N ASP A 381 -19.83 23.36 -0.55
CA ASP A 381 -18.83 22.76 0.34
C ASP A 381 -17.64 22.17 -0.43
N ARG A 382 -17.86 21.52 -1.58
CA ARG A 382 -16.77 21.06 -2.45
C ARG A 382 -15.87 22.21 -2.87
N GLN A 383 -16.47 23.32 -3.31
CA GLN A 383 -15.74 24.53 -3.69
C GLN A 383 -14.98 25.14 -2.51
N ALA A 384 -15.58 25.17 -1.32
CA ALA A 384 -14.92 25.66 -0.10
C ALA A 384 -13.72 24.80 0.28
N ILE A 385 -13.85 23.47 0.23
CA ILE A 385 -12.75 22.51 0.49
C ILE A 385 -11.64 22.69 -0.56
N ASN A 386 -11.99 22.77 -1.85
CA ASN A 386 -11.00 22.91 -2.91
C ASN A 386 -10.24 24.24 -2.81
N ARG A 387 -10.92 25.32 -2.41
CA ARG A 387 -10.27 26.60 -2.13
C ARG A 387 -9.29 26.46 -0.97
N TRP A 388 -9.70 25.83 0.14
CA TRP A 388 -8.82 25.58 1.26
C TRP A 388 -7.61 24.73 0.86
N ILE A 389 -7.78 23.68 0.03
CA ILE A 389 -6.67 22.85 -0.47
C ILE A 389 -5.66 23.71 -1.24
N ARG A 390 -6.13 24.64 -2.09
CA ARG A 390 -5.25 25.48 -2.93
C ARG A 390 -4.51 26.55 -2.13
N GLU A 391 -5.16 27.13 -1.13
CA GLU A 391 -4.72 28.37 -0.50
C GLU A 391 -4.16 28.19 0.93
N ALA A 392 -4.60 27.16 1.65
CA ALA A 392 -4.36 27.06 3.08
C ALA A 392 -3.93 25.66 3.58
N ALA A 393 -4.00 24.62 2.77
CA ALA A 393 -3.59 23.29 3.21
C ALA A 393 -2.07 23.23 3.48
N PRO A 394 -1.62 22.76 4.66
CA PRO A 394 -0.21 22.67 4.99
C PRO A 394 0.47 21.45 4.35
N CYS A 395 0.07 21.10 3.12
CA CYS A 395 0.63 19.99 2.35
C CYS A 395 1.86 20.43 1.54
N ASP A 396 2.69 19.49 1.14
CA ASP A 396 3.90 19.77 0.35
C ASP A 396 3.60 20.12 -1.10
N LYS A 397 2.44 19.70 -1.63
CA LYS A 397 2.01 19.98 -3.00
C LYS A 397 0.49 19.86 -3.13
N VAL A 398 -0.08 20.65 -4.02
CA VAL A 398 -1.47 20.52 -4.48
C VAL A 398 -1.48 19.81 -5.84
N VAL A 399 -2.38 18.83 -6.00
CA VAL A 399 -2.70 18.22 -7.29
C VAL A 399 -4.09 18.66 -7.70
N ASP A 400 -4.20 19.56 -8.68
CA ASP A 400 -5.46 20.20 -9.01
C ASP A 400 -6.28 19.41 -10.03
N PHE A 401 -6.86 18.28 -9.58
CA PHE A 401 -7.74 17.45 -10.42
C PHE A 401 -9.05 18.13 -10.81
N ASP A 402 -9.56 19.04 -9.95
CA ASP A 402 -10.72 19.86 -10.28
C ASP A 402 -10.45 20.74 -11.50
N ALA A 403 -9.37 21.52 -11.49
CA ALA A 403 -8.98 22.35 -12.63
C ALA A 403 -8.66 21.53 -13.89
N ALA A 404 -8.15 20.30 -13.71
CA ALA A 404 -7.80 19.43 -14.83
C ALA A 404 -9.02 18.85 -15.55
N LEU A 405 -10.12 18.61 -14.84
CA LEU A 405 -11.27 17.85 -15.34
C LEU A 405 -12.55 18.67 -15.56
N ARG A 406 -12.64 19.86 -14.95
CA ARG A 406 -13.86 20.66 -15.01
C ARG A 406 -14.14 21.18 -16.43
N ASP A 407 -15.43 21.34 -16.75
CA ASP A 407 -15.87 22.02 -17.95
C ASP A 407 -15.59 23.54 -17.82
N PRO A 408 -14.90 24.17 -18.77
CA PRO A 408 -14.69 25.61 -18.75
C PRO A 408 -16.01 26.44 -18.84
N ALA A 409 -17.07 25.87 -19.41
CA ALA A 409 -18.36 26.51 -19.50
C ALA A 409 -19.18 26.45 -18.22
N ASP A 410 -19.05 25.35 -17.45
CA ASP A 410 -19.62 25.20 -16.13
C ASP A 410 -18.61 24.43 -15.21
N PRO A 411 -17.85 25.16 -14.39
CA PRO A 411 -16.79 24.55 -13.55
C PRO A 411 -17.30 23.57 -12.49
N ASN A 412 -18.59 23.41 -12.30
CA ASN A 412 -19.17 22.44 -11.37
C ASN A 412 -19.35 21.05 -12.01
N LEU A 413 -19.22 20.97 -13.33
CA LEU A 413 -19.38 19.75 -14.12
C LEU A 413 -18.03 19.22 -14.61
N LEU A 414 -17.96 17.91 -14.83
CA LEU A 414 -16.89 17.31 -15.62
C LEU A 414 -17.04 17.76 -17.08
N LEU A 415 -15.90 18.04 -17.74
CA LEU A 415 -15.91 18.24 -19.19
C LEU A 415 -16.48 16.97 -19.84
N PRO A 416 -17.43 17.07 -20.81
CA PRO A 416 -18.12 15.90 -21.36
C PRO A 416 -17.21 14.79 -21.88
N SER A 417 -16.07 15.12 -22.46
CA SER A 417 -15.07 14.13 -22.90
C SER A 417 -14.33 13.43 -21.74
N TYR A 418 -14.34 14.01 -20.56
CA TYR A 418 -13.71 13.47 -19.35
C TYR A 418 -14.70 12.78 -18.43
N ASP A 419 -15.99 12.81 -18.71
CA ASP A 419 -17.06 12.15 -17.97
C ASP A 419 -17.26 10.72 -18.47
N SER A 420 -17.39 9.74 -17.58
CA SER A 420 -17.74 8.35 -17.93
C SER A 420 -19.23 8.19 -18.29
N GLY A 421 -20.04 9.24 -18.11
CA GLY A 421 -21.49 9.25 -18.32
C GLY A 421 -22.30 9.12 -17.04
N ASP A 422 -21.66 8.96 -15.88
CA ASP A 422 -22.34 8.97 -14.57
C ASP A 422 -22.16 10.28 -13.80
N HIS A 423 -21.46 11.24 -14.38
CA HIS A 423 -21.20 12.59 -13.87
C HIS A 423 -20.42 12.64 -12.55
N LEU A 424 -19.75 11.55 -12.21
CA LEU A 424 -18.95 11.39 -10.99
C LEU A 424 -17.55 10.85 -11.29
N HIS A 425 -17.47 9.79 -12.11
CA HIS A 425 -16.23 9.12 -12.42
C HIS A 425 -15.65 9.60 -13.76
N PRO A 426 -14.33 9.80 -13.84
CA PRO A 426 -13.68 10.16 -15.09
C PRO A 426 -13.77 9.06 -16.16
N SER A 427 -13.83 9.46 -17.43
CA SER A 427 -13.56 8.59 -18.58
C SER A 427 -12.08 8.21 -18.66
N MET A 428 -11.70 7.33 -19.60
CA MET A 428 -10.30 7.01 -19.86
C MET A 428 -9.45 8.23 -20.23
N LEU A 429 -10.03 9.18 -20.98
CA LEU A 429 -9.39 10.47 -21.28
C LEU A 429 -9.25 11.33 -20.02
N GLY A 430 -10.27 11.34 -19.17
CA GLY A 430 -10.24 12.02 -17.87
C GLY A 430 -9.15 11.44 -16.97
N TYR A 431 -9.02 10.13 -16.86
CA TYR A 431 -7.95 9.49 -16.09
C TYR A 431 -6.55 9.82 -16.63
N ARG A 432 -6.39 9.84 -17.95
CA ARG A 432 -5.13 10.30 -18.56
C ARG A 432 -4.85 11.76 -18.21
N ARG A 433 -5.85 12.64 -18.29
CA ARG A 433 -5.72 14.05 -17.95
C ARG A 433 -5.35 14.25 -16.48
N MET A 434 -5.94 13.47 -15.55
CA MET A 434 -5.53 13.46 -14.15
C MET A 434 -4.04 13.14 -14.01
N ALA A 435 -3.59 12.05 -14.62
CA ALA A 435 -2.19 11.67 -14.60
C ALA A 435 -1.28 12.79 -15.11
N ASP A 436 -1.67 13.46 -16.20
CA ASP A 436 -0.90 14.55 -16.83
C ASP A 436 -0.84 15.80 -15.94
N SER A 437 -1.79 16.01 -15.05
CA SER A 437 -1.81 17.14 -14.14
C SER A 437 -1.00 16.98 -12.86
N VAL A 438 -0.49 15.77 -12.55
CA VAL A 438 0.36 15.56 -11.36
C VAL A 438 1.70 16.27 -11.56
N PRO A 439 2.09 17.21 -10.67
CA PRO A 439 3.36 17.92 -10.79
C PRO A 439 4.55 17.00 -10.48
N LEU A 440 5.46 16.80 -11.44
CA LEU A 440 6.62 15.90 -11.25
C LEU A 440 7.70 16.51 -10.35
N ASP A 441 7.77 17.83 -10.21
CA ASP A 441 8.67 18.53 -9.29
C ASP A 441 8.43 18.18 -7.82
N PHE A 442 7.23 17.70 -7.48
CA PHE A 442 6.91 17.17 -6.13
C PHE A 442 7.85 16.05 -5.70
N PHE A 443 8.37 15.28 -6.65
CA PHE A 443 9.21 14.10 -6.40
C PHE A 443 10.71 14.42 -6.35
N SER A 444 11.07 15.66 -6.61
CA SER A 444 12.46 16.12 -6.48
C SER A 444 12.89 16.08 -5.00
N PRO A 445 14.15 15.75 -4.68
CA PRO A 445 14.66 15.94 -3.34
C PRO A 445 14.41 17.39 -2.87
N PRO A 446 14.08 17.63 -1.60
CA PRO A 446 14.03 18.99 -1.09
C PRO A 446 15.39 19.66 -1.38
N PRO A 447 15.41 20.95 -1.72
CA PRO A 447 16.68 21.67 -1.82
C PRO A 447 17.42 21.47 -0.49
N HIS A 448 18.70 21.12 -0.58
CA HIS A 448 19.53 21.00 0.62
C HIS A 448 19.49 22.34 1.39
N PRO A 449 19.25 22.29 2.73
CA PRO A 449 19.26 23.50 3.53
C PRO A 449 20.62 24.20 3.51
#